data_72b224cec52baaecf5fd5a23c5169e28
#
_entry.id   72b224cec52baaecf5fd5a23c5169e28
#
_cell.length_a   1.000
_cell.length_b   1.000
_cell.length_c   1.000
_cell.angle_alpha   90.00
_cell.angle_beta   90.00
_cell.angle_gamma   90.00
#
_symmetry.space_group_name_H-M   'P 1'
#
loop_
_entity.id
_entity.type
_entity.pdbx_description
1 polymer ?
#
loop_
_entity_poly.entity_id
_entity_poly.type
_entity_poly.pdbx_seq_one_letter_code
_entity_poly.pdbx_strand_id
1 'polypeptide(L)'
;MAYDYELLGVNISGRIATVTINNPPINIITPALYQELVGLVAELKDDDSLTVIVFKSADPDFFIAHYDVSNILKFPTEGDAERNLELSDFHTMCERVRTMNKVTIAQIEG
;
A
#
# COMPACT_ATOMS: atom_id res chain seq x y z
N MET A 1 3.76 -15.19 -12.13
CA MET A 1 4.69 -14.59 -11.18
C MET A 1 4.07 -14.60 -9.80
N ALA A 2 4.77 -15.12 -8.82
CA ALA A 2 4.26 -15.18 -7.47
C ALA A 2 4.54 -13.86 -6.75
N TYR A 3 3.52 -13.32 -6.12
CA TYR A 3 3.64 -12.19 -5.22
C TYR A 3 4.03 -12.73 -3.84
N ASP A 4 5.19 -12.34 -3.34
CA ASP A 4 5.75 -12.90 -2.10
C ASP A 4 6.05 -11.78 -1.11
N TYR A 5 5.14 -11.61 -0.15
CA TYR A 5 5.23 -10.59 0.89
C TYR A 5 4.87 -11.19 2.25
N GLU A 6 5.39 -10.64 3.32
CA GLU A 6 5.13 -11.14 4.68
C GLU A 6 3.87 -10.53 5.30
N LEU A 7 3.65 -9.23 5.07
CA LEU A 7 2.55 -8.48 5.68
C LEU A 7 1.38 -8.26 4.73
N LEU A 8 1.52 -8.68 3.48
CA LEU A 8 0.51 -8.58 2.44
C LEU A 8 0.26 -9.96 1.85
N GLY A 9 -0.98 -10.42 1.94
CA GLY A 9 -1.39 -11.64 1.25
C GLY A 9 -1.96 -11.26 -0.12
N VAL A 10 -1.54 -11.97 -1.17
CA VAL A 10 -2.07 -11.73 -2.52
C VAL A 10 -2.71 -13.00 -3.03
N ASN A 11 -3.98 -12.93 -3.32
CA ASN A 11 -4.75 -14.02 -3.89
C ASN A 11 -5.21 -13.64 -5.30
N ILE A 12 -4.85 -14.46 -6.27
CA ILE A 12 -5.22 -14.24 -7.67
C ILE A 12 -6.35 -15.20 -8.04
N SER A 13 -7.44 -14.67 -8.55
CA SER A 13 -8.56 -15.44 -9.08
C SER A 13 -8.94 -14.83 -10.44
N GLY A 14 -8.63 -15.55 -11.52
CA GLY A 14 -8.81 -15.02 -12.87
C GLY A 14 -7.96 -13.76 -13.07
N ARG A 15 -8.62 -12.65 -13.35
CA ARG A 15 -7.98 -11.36 -13.58
C ARG A 15 -8.11 -10.42 -12.38
N ILE A 16 -8.44 -10.97 -11.19
CA ILE A 16 -8.64 -10.21 -9.96
C ILE A 16 -7.56 -10.58 -8.96
N ALA A 17 -6.86 -9.58 -8.44
CA ALA A 17 -5.95 -9.73 -7.31
C ALA A 17 -6.62 -9.18 -6.06
N THR A 18 -6.70 -9.98 -5.01
CA THR A 18 -7.15 -9.53 -3.69
C THR A 18 -5.92 -9.42 -2.79
N VAL A 19 -5.65 -8.21 -2.36
CA VAL A 19 -4.53 -7.90 -1.45
C VAL A 19 -5.08 -7.76 -0.04
N THR A 20 -4.62 -8.62 0.86
CA THR A 20 -5.02 -8.61 2.27
C THR A 20 -3.89 -8.02 3.11
N ILE A 21 -4.17 -6.93 3.79
CA ILE A 21 -3.21 -6.28 4.69
C ILE A 21 -3.29 -6.99 6.04
N ASN A 22 -2.15 -7.52 6.51
CA ASN A 22 -2.10 -8.29 7.75
C ASN A 22 -0.86 -7.89 8.56
N ASN A 23 -0.98 -6.81 9.29
CA ASN A 23 0.05 -6.32 10.23
C ASN A 23 -0.58 -6.10 11.61
N PRO A 24 -0.81 -7.20 12.37
CA PRO A 24 -1.46 -7.08 13.67
C PRO A 24 -0.67 -6.19 14.63
N PRO A 25 -1.33 -5.57 15.64
CA PRO A 25 -2.73 -5.79 16.01
C PRO A 25 -3.76 -4.95 15.24
N ILE A 26 -3.38 -3.80 14.65
CA ILE A 26 -4.34 -2.86 14.08
C ILE A 26 -3.93 -2.34 12.70
N ASN A 27 -3.06 -3.04 11.99
CA ASN A 27 -2.61 -2.66 10.65
C ASN A 27 -1.98 -1.25 10.58
N ILE A 28 -1.13 -0.93 11.55
CA ILE A 28 -0.32 0.29 11.46
C ILE A 28 0.62 0.17 10.24
N ILE A 29 0.71 1.22 9.45
CA ILE A 29 1.72 1.27 8.39
C ILE A 29 3.08 1.56 9.03
N THR A 30 3.80 0.48 9.30
CA THR A 30 5.19 0.52 9.73
C THR A 30 6.11 0.71 8.52
N PRO A 31 7.39 1.05 8.71
CA PRO A 31 8.33 1.07 7.60
C PRO A 31 8.36 -0.24 6.80
N ALA A 32 8.24 -1.39 7.48
CA ALA A 32 8.21 -2.70 6.82
C ALA A 32 6.97 -2.85 5.91
N LEU A 33 5.79 -2.54 6.42
CA LEU A 33 4.56 -2.61 5.61
C LEU A 33 4.59 -1.59 4.48
N TYR A 34 5.10 -0.39 4.73
CA TYR A 34 5.24 0.64 3.71
C TYR A 34 6.10 0.15 2.54
N GLN A 35 7.26 -0.45 2.83
CA GLN A 35 8.15 -0.96 1.80
C GLN A 35 7.48 -2.07 0.98
N GLU A 36 6.75 -2.96 1.63
CA GLU A 36 6.00 -4.00 0.93
C GLU A 36 4.91 -3.42 0.03
N LEU A 37 4.17 -2.41 0.51
CA LEU A 37 3.14 -1.73 -0.28
C LEU A 37 3.73 -1.06 -1.53
N VAL A 38 4.85 -0.36 -1.38
CA VAL A 38 5.53 0.28 -2.51
C VAL A 38 5.93 -0.76 -3.56
N GLY A 39 6.54 -1.86 -3.11
CA GLY A 39 6.96 -2.94 -4.00
C GLY A 39 5.77 -3.61 -4.69
N LEU A 40 4.73 -3.93 -3.92
CA LEU A 40 3.54 -4.60 -4.47
C LEU A 40 2.83 -3.72 -5.50
N VAL A 41 2.64 -2.44 -5.21
CA VAL A 41 1.96 -1.53 -6.14
C VAL A 41 2.73 -1.43 -7.46
N ALA A 42 4.06 -1.40 -7.39
CA ALA A 42 4.90 -1.39 -8.59
C ALA A 42 4.73 -2.66 -9.42
N GLU A 43 4.65 -3.83 -8.77
CA GLU A 43 4.42 -5.10 -9.45
C GLU A 43 3.03 -5.19 -10.07
N LEU A 44 1.99 -4.80 -9.31
CA LEU A 44 0.60 -4.85 -9.78
C LEU A 44 0.39 -3.96 -11.00
N LYS A 45 1.00 -2.79 -10.99
CA LYS A 45 0.88 -1.82 -12.10
C LYS A 45 1.31 -2.43 -13.43
N ASP A 46 2.36 -3.24 -13.42
CA ASP A 46 2.95 -3.82 -14.62
C ASP A 46 2.42 -5.22 -14.96
N ASP A 47 1.52 -5.77 -14.16
CA ASP A 47 0.96 -7.09 -14.39
C ASP A 47 -0.26 -7.01 -15.32
N ASP A 48 -0.04 -7.26 -16.61
CA ASP A 48 -1.09 -7.19 -17.62
C ASP A 48 -2.13 -8.32 -17.52
N SER A 49 -1.88 -9.33 -16.71
CA SER A 49 -2.85 -10.41 -16.48
C SER A 49 -3.98 -10.00 -15.55
N LEU A 50 -3.86 -8.87 -14.87
CA LEU A 50 -4.83 -8.38 -13.88
C LEU A 50 -5.61 -7.18 -14.42
N THR A 51 -6.90 -7.13 -14.10
CA THR A 51 -7.78 -6.00 -14.44
C THR A 51 -8.38 -5.33 -13.22
N VAL A 52 -8.49 -6.05 -12.09
CA VAL A 52 -9.09 -5.55 -10.85
C VAL A 52 -8.18 -5.86 -9.68
N ILE A 53 -7.94 -4.86 -8.85
CA ILE A 53 -7.19 -5.01 -7.60
C ILE A 53 -8.13 -4.65 -6.45
N VAL A 54 -8.28 -5.55 -5.49
CA VAL A 54 -9.07 -5.32 -4.27
C VAL A 54 -8.12 -5.27 -3.09
N PHE A 55 -8.15 -4.18 -2.34
CA PHE A 55 -7.42 -4.06 -1.08
C PHE A 55 -8.37 -4.29 0.08
N LYS A 56 -8.03 -5.18 0.99
CA LYS A 56 -8.81 -5.47 2.18
C LYS A 56 -7.89 -5.70 3.38
N SER A 57 -8.47 -5.77 4.56
CA SER A 57 -7.76 -6.05 5.81
C SER A 57 -8.04 -7.47 6.30
N ALA A 58 -7.05 -8.10 6.94
CA ALA A 58 -7.25 -9.32 7.71
C ALA A 58 -7.95 -9.05 9.04
N ASP A 59 -7.91 -7.80 9.53
CA ASP A 59 -8.55 -7.39 10.77
C ASP A 59 -9.97 -6.86 10.48
N PRO A 60 -11.02 -7.42 11.13
CA PRO A 60 -12.39 -6.98 10.86
C PRO A 60 -12.71 -5.59 11.44
N ASP A 61 -11.91 -5.10 12.37
CA ASP A 61 -12.16 -3.83 13.07
C ASP A 61 -11.33 -2.67 12.53
N PHE A 62 -10.25 -2.94 11.82
CA PHE A 62 -9.36 -1.92 11.28
C PHE A 62 -8.96 -2.24 9.84
N PHE A 63 -9.21 -1.31 8.95
CA PHE A 63 -8.62 -1.39 7.59
C PHE A 63 -7.14 -1.06 7.67
N ILE A 64 -6.81 0.19 8.00
CA ILE A 64 -5.47 0.69 8.33
C ILE A 64 -5.69 1.72 9.43
N ALA A 65 -5.09 1.50 10.61
CA ALA A 65 -5.30 2.42 11.72
C ALA A 65 -4.64 3.78 11.46
N HIS A 66 -3.34 3.80 11.20
CA HIS A 66 -2.58 5.01 10.87
C HIS A 66 -1.15 4.64 10.47
N TYR A 67 -0.39 5.64 10.05
CA TYR A 67 1.05 5.50 9.83
C TYR A 67 1.79 5.46 11.18
N ASP A 68 2.94 4.79 11.23
CA ASP A 68 3.76 4.68 12.43
C ASP A 68 4.26 6.07 12.89
N VAL A 69 3.65 6.59 13.96
CA VAL A 69 3.97 7.91 14.50
C VAL A 69 5.42 7.99 14.97
N SER A 70 5.96 6.90 15.53
CA SER A 70 7.36 6.88 15.98
C SER A 70 8.34 7.08 14.82
N ASN A 71 7.98 6.63 13.62
CA ASN A 71 8.78 6.85 12.42
C ASN A 71 8.71 8.29 11.92
N ILE A 72 7.61 8.99 12.17
CA ILE A 72 7.46 10.41 11.82
C ILE A 72 8.46 11.28 12.60
N LEU A 73 8.78 10.88 13.81
CA LEU A 73 9.77 11.59 14.65
C LEU A 73 11.17 11.59 14.04
N LYS A 74 11.44 10.72 13.08
CA LYS A 74 12.73 10.64 12.38
C LYS A 74 12.79 11.56 11.16
N PHE A 75 11.70 12.24 10.81
CA PHE A 75 11.68 13.14 9.68
C PHE A 75 12.54 14.37 9.97
N PRO A 76 13.22 14.95 8.97
CA PRO A 76 14.02 16.15 9.14
C PRO A 76 13.15 17.31 9.63
N THR A 77 13.63 18.03 10.65
CA THR A 77 12.92 19.17 11.23
C THR A 77 13.75 20.46 11.16
N GLU A 78 14.98 20.40 10.66
CA GLU A 78 15.87 21.53 10.57
C GLU A 78 15.82 22.19 9.19
N GLY A 79 15.97 23.51 9.20
CA GLY A 79 15.98 24.33 7.99
C GLY A 79 14.58 24.71 7.53
N ASP A 80 14.53 25.58 6.54
CA ASP A 80 13.28 26.04 5.95
C ASP A 80 12.68 24.98 5.04
N ALA A 81 11.35 24.91 5.02
CA ALA A 81 10.66 24.02 4.10
C ALA A 81 10.87 24.49 2.67
N GLU A 82 11.28 23.57 1.80
CA GLU A 82 11.48 23.86 0.38
C GLU A 82 10.37 23.19 -0.44
N ARG A 83 9.96 23.90 -1.50
CA ARG A 83 9.00 23.33 -2.44
C ARG A 83 9.68 22.23 -3.25
N ASN A 84 9.14 21.02 -3.15
CA ASN A 84 9.61 19.90 -3.94
C ASN A 84 8.75 19.77 -5.21
N LEU A 85 9.38 19.72 -6.37
CA LEU A 85 8.69 19.57 -7.66
C LEU A 85 8.45 18.11 -8.02
N GLU A 86 9.10 17.19 -7.30
CA GLU A 86 8.91 15.75 -7.49
C GLU A 86 8.06 15.18 -6.37
N LEU A 87 7.24 14.18 -6.70
CA LEU A 87 6.45 13.48 -5.69
C LEU A 87 7.36 12.61 -4.81
N SER A 88 7.06 12.56 -3.51
CA SER A 88 7.70 11.60 -2.61
C SER A 88 7.32 10.17 -2.99
N ASP A 89 8.04 9.18 -2.46
CA ASP A 89 7.73 7.77 -2.70
C ASP A 89 6.30 7.41 -2.29
N PHE A 90 5.83 7.97 -1.18
CA PHE A 90 4.46 7.77 -0.72
C PHE A 90 3.44 8.32 -1.72
N HIS A 91 3.63 9.56 -2.16
CA HIS A 91 2.75 10.19 -3.14
C HIS A 91 2.80 9.47 -4.49
N THR A 92 3.98 9.01 -4.90
CA THR A 92 4.14 8.24 -6.12
C THR A 92 3.37 6.91 -6.03
N MET A 93 3.43 6.22 -4.90
CA MET A 93 2.67 4.99 -4.67
C MET A 93 1.16 5.25 -4.79
N CYS A 94 0.66 6.31 -4.14
CA CYS A 94 -0.75 6.68 -4.21
C CYS A 94 -1.19 7.01 -5.64
N GLU A 95 -0.37 7.77 -6.38
CA GLU A 95 -0.65 8.09 -7.77
C GLU A 95 -0.66 6.84 -8.66
N ARG A 96 0.23 5.90 -8.43
CA ARG A 96 0.23 4.62 -9.16
C ARG A 96 -1.06 3.85 -8.95
N VAL A 97 -1.55 3.79 -7.71
CA VAL A 97 -2.85 3.15 -7.42
C VAL A 97 -3.98 3.88 -8.15
N ARG A 98 -3.97 5.21 -8.11
CA ARG A 98 -5.03 6.02 -8.71
C ARG A 98 -5.05 5.95 -10.23
N THR A 99 -3.89 5.86 -10.87
CA THR A 99 -3.76 6.03 -12.33
C THR A 99 -3.41 4.76 -13.08
N MET A 100 -3.15 3.63 -12.40
CA MET A 100 -2.90 2.38 -13.12
C MET A 100 -4.12 2.00 -13.96
N ASN A 101 -3.90 1.33 -15.07
CA ASN A 101 -4.96 0.93 -16.02
C ASN A 101 -5.75 -0.30 -15.52
N LYS A 102 -6.13 -0.27 -14.26
CA LYS A 102 -6.90 -1.32 -13.58
C LYS A 102 -7.93 -0.66 -12.67
N VAL A 103 -8.99 -1.40 -12.37
CA VAL A 103 -9.96 -0.96 -11.36
C VAL A 103 -9.36 -1.26 -9.99
N THR A 104 -9.26 -0.26 -9.14
CA THR A 104 -8.78 -0.41 -7.76
C THR A 104 -9.93 -0.19 -6.80
N ILE A 105 -10.11 -1.12 -5.87
CA ILE A 105 -11.22 -1.13 -4.91
C ILE A 105 -10.64 -1.26 -3.50
N ALA A 106 -11.11 -0.41 -2.58
CA ALA A 106 -10.84 -0.57 -1.15
C ALA A 106 -12.06 -1.20 -0.48
N GLN A 107 -11.91 -2.42 0.01
CA GLN A 107 -12.97 -3.12 0.75
C GLN A 107 -12.79 -2.82 2.24
N ILE A 108 -13.50 -1.82 2.72
CA ILE A 108 -13.35 -1.32 4.09
C ILE A 108 -14.48 -1.88 4.94
N GLU A 109 -14.11 -2.64 5.98
CA GLU A 109 -15.05 -3.30 6.88
C GLU A 109 -14.94 -2.81 8.34
N GLY A 110 -13.95 -2.00 8.64
CA GLY A 110 -13.75 -1.46 9.97
C GLY A 110 -12.98 -0.17 10.02
#